data_9dff4e8fdd9251e2a6fb863190160cdf
#
_entry.id   9dff4e8fdd9251e2a6fb863190160cdf
#
_cell.length_a   1.000
_cell.length_b   1.000
_cell.length_c   1.000
_cell.angle_alpha   90.00
_cell.angle_beta   90.00
_cell.angle_gamma   90.00
#
_symmetry.space_group_name_H-M   'P 1'
#
loop_
_entity.id
_entity.type
_entity.pdbx_description
1 polymer ?
#
loop_
_entity_poly.entity_id
_entity_poly.type
_entity_poly.pdbx_seq_one_letter_code
_entity_poly.pdbx_strand_id
1 'polypeptide(L)'
;MLPFALPIFPLPTVVLFPNVFLPLHIFEPRYRQMVADALAGDRIIGMVLLRPGYEADYEGAPPIYATGCSGLITHVENLPDGNYNLVLRGLEKFTIQNEALPAAGRMYRSAVITPVDDALRDGDRDELRIERRRLQQLLTPLFEEDNLGNHLPEAMPDEHRARITFG
;
A
#
# COMPACT_ATOMS: atom_id res chain seq x y z
N MET A 1 9.30 14.27 6.40
CA MET A 1 8.91 13.83 7.77
C MET A 1 7.47 13.39 7.71
N LEU A 2 7.14 12.19 8.20
CA LEU A 2 5.75 11.73 8.26
C LEU A 2 4.95 12.53 9.30
N PRO A 3 3.65 12.75 9.07
CA PRO A 3 2.78 13.34 10.07
C PRO A 3 2.68 12.42 11.30
N PHE A 4 2.55 13.02 12.48
CA PHE A 4 2.44 12.29 13.73
C PHE A 4 1.20 11.38 13.79
N ALA A 5 0.10 11.82 13.20
CA ALA A 5 -1.13 11.03 13.04
C ALA A 5 -1.44 10.85 11.56
N LEU A 6 -1.65 9.61 11.15
CA LEU A 6 -1.83 9.22 9.75
C LEU A 6 -3.20 8.55 9.56
N PRO A 7 -4.02 8.94 8.55
CA PRO A 7 -5.16 8.13 8.16
C PRO A 7 -4.68 6.76 7.71
N ILE A 8 -5.33 5.70 8.19
CA ILE A 8 -4.96 4.32 7.85
C ILE A 8 -6.00 3.67 6.95
N PHE A 9 -5.49 2.95 5.96
CA PHE A 9 -6.26 2.19 4.99
C PHE A 9 -5.98 0.69 5.15
N PRO A 10 -6.83 -0.01 5.93
CA PRO A 10 -6.69 -1.44 6.12
C PRO A 10 -7.21 -2.21 4.92
N LEU A 11 -6.40 -3.11 4.37
CA LEU A 11 -6.79 -4.02 3.30
C LEU A 11 -6.45 -5.48 3.66
N PRO A 12 -7.23 -6.47 3.18
CA PRO A 12 -7.03 -7.87 3.56
C PRO A 12 -5.87 -8.55 2.84
N THR A 13 -5.53 -8.12 1.62
CA THR A 13 -4.63 -8.88 0.74
C THR A 13 -3.53 -8.02 0.09
N VAL A 14 -3.49 -6.73 0.40
CA VAL A 14 -2.57 -5.80 -0.26
C VAL A 14 -1.59 -5.20 0.73
N VAL A 15 -0.30 -5.25 0.41
CA VAL A 15 0.79 -4.65 1.17
C VAL A 15 1.54 -3.66 0.29
N LEU A 16 1.79 -2.47 0.82
CA LEU A 16 2.64 -1.47 0.19
C LEU A 16 4.08 -1.57 0.72
N PHE A 17 5.05 -1.42 -0.16
CA PHE A 17 6.46 -1.34 0.19
C PHE A 17 7.06 0.01 -0.21
N PRO A 18 8.12 0.48 0.47
CA PRO A 18 8.84 1.68 0.08
C PRO A 18 9.28 1.64 -1.40
N ASN A 19 9.11 2.77 -2.09
CA ASN A 19 9.45 2.96 -3.50
C ASN A 19 8.63 2.11 -4.50
N VAL A 20 7.60 1.40 -4.06
CA VAL A 20 6.68 0.68 -4.94
C VAL A 20 5.47 1.55 -5.24
N PHE A 21 4.96 1.45 -6.47
CA PHE A 21 3.72 2.10 -6.90
C PHE A 21 2.57 1.11 -6.80
N LEU A 22 1.48 1.52 -6.16
CA LEU A 22 0.28 0.72 -5.96
C LEU A 22 -0.93 1.47 -6.52
N PRO A 23 -1.53 0.99 -7.62
CA PRO A 23 -2.79 1.53 -8.11
C PRO A 23 -3.94 1.01 -7.25
N LEU A 24 -4.93 1.89 -6.98
CA LEU A 24 -6.08 1.59 -6.15
C LEU A 24 -7.34 2.20 -6.75
N HIS A 25 -8.45 1.45 -6.65
CA HIS A 25 -9.80 1.94 -6.90
C HIS A 25 -10.53 2.13 -5.57
N ILE A 26 -10.99 3.34 -5.28
CA ILE A 26 -11.61 3.71 -4.01
C ILE A 26 -13.09 3.98 -4.22
N PHE A 27 -13.94 3.11 -3.67
CA PHE A 27 -15.40 3.18 -3.82
C PHE A 27 -16.14 3.26 -2.48
N GLU A 28 -15.58 2.72 -1.39
CA GLU A 28 -16.23 2.76 -0.08
C GLU A 28 -16.32 4.19 0.46
N PRO A 29 -17.49 4.63 1.00
CA PRO A 29 -17.66 6.00 1.46
C PRO A 29 -16.62 6.47 2.48
N ARG A 30 -16.23 5.58 3.43
CA ARG A 30 -15.21 5.89 4.43
C ARG A 30 -13.84 6.18 3.82
N TYR A 31 -13.48 5.45 2.78
CA TYR A 31 -12.17 5.65 2.11
C TYR A 31 -12.22 6.76 1.07
N ARG A 32 -13.38 7.05 0.49
CA ARG A 32 -13.56 8.26 -0.33
C ARG A 32 -13.37 9.53 0.51
N GLN A 33 -13.94 9.56 1.72
CA GLN A 33 -13.71 10.65 2.66
C GLN A 33 -12.23 10.76 3.03
N MET A 34 -11.57 9.63 3.36
CA MET A 34 -10.14 9.58 3.68
C MET A 34 -9.28 10.18 2.57
N VAL A 35 -9.55 9.81 1.31
CA VAL A 35 -8.82 10.33 0.15
C VAL A 35 -9.07 11.83 -0.02
N ALA A 36 -10.32 12.29 0.09
CA ALA A 36 -10.64 13.73 0.00
C ALA A 36 -9.89 14.54 1.07
N ASP A 37 -9.89 14.07 2.32
CA ASP A 37 -9.18 14.73 3.42
C ASP A 37 -7.65 14.69 3.21
N ALA A 38 -7.11 13.55 2.75
CA ALA A 38 -5.68 13.43 2.45
C ALA A 38 -5.25 14.38 1.32
N LEU A 39 -6.06 14.53 0.27
CA LEU A 39 -5.80 15.45 -0.85
C LEU A 39 -5.82 16.92 -0.42
N ALA A 40 -6.59 17.26 0.60
CA ALA A 40 -6.61 18.59 1.19
C ALA A 40 -5.42 18.88 2.14
N GLY A 41 -4.67 17.82 2.52
CA GLY A 41 -3.52 17.89 3.41
C GLY A 41 -2.23 17.42 2.75
N ASP A 42 -1.49 16.56 3.46
CA ASP A 42 -0.15 16.09 3.05
C ASP A 42 -0.15 15.05 1.92
N ARG A 43 -1.33 14.59 1.48
CA ARG A 43 -1.52 13.54 0.47
C ARG A 43 -0.91 12.19 0.88
N ILE A 44 -0.79 11.94 2.18
CA ILE A 44 -0.19 10.73 2.72
C ILE A 44 -1.26 9.91 3.42
N ILE A 45 -1.32 8.61 3.12
CA ILE A 45 -2.13 7.62 3.82
C ILE A 45 -1.27 6.43 4.23
N GLY A 46 -1.66 5.71 5.28
CA GLY A 46 -0.96 4.54 5.78
C GLY A 46 -1.66 3.26 5.35
N MET A 47 -0.99 2.45 4.54
CA MET A 47 -1.46 1.11 4.19
C MET A 47 -1.14 0.13 5.30
N VAL A 48 -2.14 -0.62 5.77
CA VAL A 48 -1.98 -1.67 6.79
C VAL A 48 -2.72 -2.93 6.37
N LEU A 49 -2.22 -4.08 6.81
CA LEU A 49 -2.84 -5.36 6.51
C LEU A 49 -3.84 -5.73 7.62
N LEU A 50 -5.02 -6.21 7.23
CA LEU A 50 -5.99 -6.80 8.13
C LEU A 50 -5.47 -8.14 8.67
N ARG A 51 -5.77 -8.44 9.93
CA ARG A 51 -5.48 -9.75 10.52
C ARG A 51 -6.58 -10.75 10.14
N PRO A 52 -6.28 -12.05 10.10
CA PRO A 52 -7.30 -13.08 9.92
C PRO A 52 -8.45 -12.92 10.91
N GLY A 53 -9.67 -13.17 10.46
CA GLY A 53 -10.89 -12.98 11.25
C GLY A 53 -11.50 -11.57 11.16
N TYR A 54 -10.97 -10.73 10.26
CA TYR A 54 -11.49 -9.37 10.02
C TYR A 54 -12.93 -9.36 9.49
N GLU A 55 -13.38 -10.44 8.88
CA GLU A 55 -14.69 -10.56 8.24
C GLU A 55 -15.84 -10.34 9.23
N ALA A 56 -15.63 -10.73 10.48
CA ALA A 56 -16.66 -10.63 11.53
C ALA A 56 -17.00 -9.18 11.90
N ASP A 57 -16.07 -8.23 11.68
CA ASP A 57 -16.23 -6.82 12.05
C ASP A 57 -15.71 -5.88 10.95
N TYR A 58 -15.85 -6.27 9.67
CA TYR A 58 -15.28 -5.52 8.55
C TYR A 58 -15.75 -4.07 8.48
N GLU A 59 -17.03 -3.81 8.78
CA GLU A 59 -17.62 -2.47 8.79
C GLU A 59 -17.24 -1.65 10.04
N GLY A 60 -16.75 -2.31 11.06
CA GLY A 60 -16.37 -1.70 12.32
C GLY A 60 -14.88 -1.35 12.39
N ALA A 61 -14.19 -1.94 13.36
CA ALA A 61 -12.76 -1.74 13.60
C ALA A 61 -12.01 -3.09 13.60
N PRO A 62 -11.95 -3.79 12.45
CA PRO A 62 -11.33 -5.09 12.37
C PRO A 62 -9.87 -5.04 12.79
N PRO A 63 -9.33 -6.14 13.34
CA PRO A 63 -7.95 -6.17 13.81
C PRO A 63 -6.97 -6.00 12.65
N ILE A 64 -5.91 -5.22 12.89
CA ILE A 64 -4.85 -4.92 11.94
C ILE A 64 -3.50 -5.36 12.45
N TYR A 65 -2.53 -5.53 11.55
CA TYR A 65 -1.13 -5.64 11.94
C TYR A 65 -0.58 -4.27 12.34
N ALA A 66 0.32 -4.26 13.30
CA ALA A 66 0.91 -3.02 13.81
C ALA A 66 1.88 -2.37 12.83
N THR A 67 2.42 -3.13 11.86
CA THR A 67 3.34 -2.60 10.85
C THR A 67 2.59 -2.27 9.57
N GLY A 68 2.88 -1.10 9.02
CA GLY A 68 2.36 -0.63 7.74
C GLY A 68 3.40 0.12 6.92
N CYS A 69 2.98 0.64 5.78
CA CYS A 69 3.78 1.51 4.94
C CYS A 69 2.99 2.77 4.58
N SER A 70 3.61 3.92 4.75
CA SER A 70 3.04 5.20 4.31
C SER A 70 3.13 5.31 2.79
N GLY A 71 2.08 5.85 2.17
CA GLY A 71 2.01 6.06 0.74
C GLY A 71 1.61 7.48 0.40
N LEU A 72 2.33 8.09 -0.52
CA LEU A 72 2.01 9.39 -1.11
C LEU A 72 1.08 9.18 -2.29
N ILE A 73 -0.04 9.88 -2.32
CA ILE A 73 -0.94 9.93 -3.49
C ILE A 73 -0.25 10.76 -4.58
N THR A 74 0.30 10.07 -5.58
CA THR A 74 1.04 10.69 -6.70
C THR A 74 0.14 11.03 -7.88
N HIS A 75 -0.90 10.25 -8.08
CA HIS A 75 -1.90 10.44 -9.12
C HIS A 75 -3.29 10.20 -8.55
N VAL A 76 -4.27 10.97 -9.01
CA VAL A 76 -5.68 10.79 -8.65
C VAL A 76 -6.57 11.22 -9.80
N GLU A 77 -7.57 10.42 -10.08
CA GLU A 77 -8.65 10.66 -11.02
C GLU A 77 -9.98 10.58 -10.27
N ASN A 78 -10.79 11.64 -10.36
CA ASN A 78 -12.15 11.65 -9.83
C ASN A 78 -13.09 11.05 -10.88
N LEU A 79 -13.82 10.03 -10.52
CA LEU A 79 -14.80 9.40 -11.39
C LEU A 79 -16.18 10.06 -11.26
N PRO A 80 -17.03 10.00 -12.31
CA PRO A 80 -18.38 10.62 -12.29
C PRO A 80 -19.30 10.10 -11.18
N ASP A 81 -19.09 8.87 -10.71
CA ASP A 81 -19.81 8.22 -9.61
C ASP A 81 -19.31 8.63 -8.21
N GLY A 82 -18.32 9.52 -8.15
CA GLY A 82 -17.69 9.99 -6.92
C GLY A 82 -16.63 9.05 -6.34
N ASN A 83 -16.27 8.02 -7.07
CA ASN A 83 -15.13 7.13 -6.74
C ASN A 83 -13.81 7.76 -7.18
N TYR A 84 -12.69 7.17 -6.74
CA TYR A 84 -11.35 7.60 -7.13
C TYR A 84 -10.56 6.44 -7.72
N ASN A 85 -9.86 6.69 -8.83
CA ASN A 85 -8.68 5.93 -9.19
C ASN A 85 -7.46 6.70 -8.72
N LEU A 86 -6.56 6.06 -8.02
CA LEU A 86 -5.36 6.71 -7.53
C LEU A 86 -4.13 5.79 -7.57
N VAL A 87 -2.96 6.40 -7.52
CA VAL A 87 -1.69 5.68 -7.39
C VAL A 87 -0.98 6.16 -6.14
N LEU A 88 -0.66 5.21 -5.26
CA LEU A 88 0.21 5.44 -4.12
C LEU A 88 1.66 5.11 -4.49
N ARG A 89 2.58 5.96 -4.09
CA ARG A 89 4.00 5.64 -4.02
C ARG A 89 4.37 5.38 -2.56
N GLY A 90 4.84 4.18 -2.25
CA GLY A 90 5.35 3.86 -0.92
C GLY A 90 6.51 4.76 -0.51
N LEU A 91 6.47 5.26 0.71
CA LEU A 91 7.50 6.11 1.28
C LEU A 91 8.37 5.33 2.26
N GLU A 92 7.86 5.09 3.46
CA GLU A 92 8.60 4.42 4.52
C GLU A 92 7.69 3.54 5.36
N LYS A 93 8.25 2.51 5.96
CA LYS A 93 7.54 1.65 6.91
C LYS A 93 7.32 2.38 8.22
N PHE A 94 6.24 2.03 8.90
CA PHE A 94 5.94 2.55 10.23
C PHE A 94 5.39 1.45 11.14
N THR A 95 5.44 1.70 12.43
CA THR A 95 4.74 0.93 13.46
C THR A 95 3.65 1.80 14.07
N ILE A 96 2.44 1.24 14.20
CA ILE A 96 1.33 1.87 14.91
C ILE A 96 1.61 1.80 16.41
N GLN A 97 1.57 2.94 17.08
CA GLN A 97 1.68 3.04 18.54
C GLN A 97 0.31 2.89 19.18
N ASN A 98 -0.65 3.61 18.65
CA ASN A 98 -2.06 3.53 19.06
C ASN A 98 -2.94 4.09 17.94
N GLU A 99 -4.18 3.64 17.90
CA GLU A 99 -5.18 4.26 17.05
C GLU A 99 -5.69 5.55 17.69
N ALA A 100 -5.83 6.58 16.88
CA ALA A 100 -6.45 7.82 17.31
C ALA A 100 -7.97 7.65 17.37
N LEU A 101 -8.60 8.22 18.37
CA LEU A 101 -10.05 8.29 18.42
C LEU A 101 -10.57 9.00 17.15
N PRO A 102 -11.64 8.48 16.51
CA PRO A 102 -12.23 9.12 15.37
C PRO A 102 -12.61 10.56 15.71
N ALA A 103 -12.16 11.53 14.94
CA ALA A 103 -12.65 12.89 15.04
C ALA A 103 -14.14 12.93 14.62
N ALA A 104 -14.91 13.86 15.17
CA ALA A 104 -16.32 14.00 14.83
C ALA A 104 -16.51 14.14 13.31
N GLY A 105 -17.36 13.29 12.74
CA GLY A 105 -17.67 13.27 11.31
C GLY A 105 -16.67 12.49 10.43
N ARG A 106 -15.60 11.89 10.99
CA ARG A 106 -14.69 11.01 10.25
C ARG A 106 -15.19 9.57 10.25
N MET A 107 -15.26 8.98 9.06
CA MET A 107 -15.69 7.59 8.87
C MET A 107 -14.51 6.61 8.78
N TYR A 108 -13.28 7.10 8.72
CA TYR A 108 -12.07 6.29 8.57
C TYR A 108 -11.20 6.35 9.84
N ARG A 109 -10.35 5.35 9.99
CA ARG A 109 -9.44 5.19 11.13
C ARG A 109 -8.18 6.03 10.92
N SER A 110 -7.59 6.49 12.02
CA SER A 110 -6.27 7.15 12.04
C SER A 110 -5.42 6.53 13.13
N ALA A 111 -4.10 6.62 12.96
CA ALA A 111 -3.16 6.06 13.93
C ALA A 111 -2.01 7.03 14.21
N VAL A 112 -1.55 7.03 15.45
CA VAL A 112 -0.26 7.59 15.85
C VAL A 112 0.81 6.58 15.47
N ILE A 113 1.80 7.01 14.72
CA ILE A 113 2.82 6.14 14.12
C ILE A 113 4.23 6.54 14.51
N THR A 114 5.13 5.57 14.44
CA THR A 114 6.59 5.77 14.50
C THR A 114 7.21 5.17 13.25
N PRO A 115 8.03 5.92 12.49
CA PRO A 115 8.79 5.36 11.39
C PRO A 115 9.67 4.20 11.84
N VAL A 116 9.77 3.17 10.99
CA VAL A 116 10.72 2.07 11.20
C VAL A 116 12.03 2.46 10.54
N ASP A 117 13.08 2.54 11.32
CA ASP A 117 14.42 2.76 10.79
C ASP A 117 14.94 1.48 10.15
N ASP A 118 14.94 1.48 8.82
CA ASP A 118 15.51 0.41 8.00
C ASP A 118 16.95 0.70 7.58
N ALA A 119 17.63 1.64 8.24
CA ALA A 119 19.02 1.92 7.94
C ALA A 119 19.85 0.65 8.11
N LEU A 120 20.40 0.17 6.98
CA LEU A 120 21.33 -0.96 6.97
C LEU A 120 22.54 -0.60 7.81
N ARG A 121 22.82 -1.39 8.83
CA ARG A 121 24.07 -1.31 9.59
C ARG A 121 25.22 -1.70 8.68
N ASP A 122 26.39 -1.17 8.90
CA ASP A 122 27.55 -1.40 8.03
C ASP A 122 27.92 -2.89 7.84
N GLY A 123 27.54 -3.77 8.78
CA GLY A 123 27.71 -5.22 8.64
C GLY A 123 26.65 -5.95 7.81
N ASP A 124 25.46 -5.37 7.67
CA ASP A 124 24.30 -6.04 7.05
C ASP A 124 24.41 -6.12 5.52
N ARG A 125 25.23 -5.26 4.91
CA ARG A 125 25.36 -5.16 3.44
C ARG A 125 25.91 -6.41 2.80
N ASP A 126 26.89 -7.03 3.42
CA ASP A 126 27.53 -8.25 2.88
C ASP A 126 26.62 -9.46 3.09
N GLU A 127 25.94 -9.55 4.22
CA GLU A 127 24.93 -10.57 4.50
C GLU A 127 23.76 -10.47 3.50
N LEU A 128 23.23 -9.27 3.27
CA LEU A 128 22.18 -9.03 2.28
C LEU A 128 22.60 -9.37 0.85
N ARG A 129 23.86 -9.15 0.48
CA ARG A 129 24.40 -9.58 -0.82
C ARG A 129 24.41 -11.09 -0.97
N ILE A 130 24.76 -11.80 0.09
CA ILE A 130 24.77 -13.26 0.13
C ILE A 130 23.35 -13.80 0.00
N GLU A 131 22.42 -13.30 0.82
CA GLU A 131 21.00 -13.73 0.79
C GLU A 131 20.31 -13.36 -0.53
N ARG A 132 20.59 -12.19 -1.10
CA ARG A 132 20.10 -11.82 -2.43
C ARG A 132 20.58 -12.78 -3.52
N ARG A 133 21.83 -13.16 -3.49
CA ARG A 133 22.40 -14.14 -4.44
C ARG A 133 21.75 -15.51 -4.28
N ARG A 134 21.53 -15.94 -3.04
CA ARG A 134 20.84 -17.17 -2.72
C ARG A 134 19.40 -17.18 -3.24
N LEU A 135 18.66 -16.10 -3.01
CA LEU A 135 17.31 -15.89 -3.55
C LEU A 135 17.30 -15.93 -5.09
N GLN A 136 18.24 -15.27 -5.74
CA GLN A 136 18.36 -15.31 -7.20
C GLN A 136 18.59 -16.74 -7.70
N GLN A 137 19.46 -17.51 -7.05
CA GLN A 137 19.71 -18.91 -7.41
C GLN A 137 18.46 -19.79 -7.25
N LEU A 138 17.64 -19.54 -6.23
CA LEU A 138 16.41 -20.30 -6.00
C LEU A 138 15.30 -19.92 -6.98
N LEU A 139 15.25 -18.66 -7.41
CA LEU A 139 14.20 -18.15 -8.30
C LEU A 139 14.52 -18.42 -9.78
N THR A 140 15.79 -18.39 -10.18
CA THR A 140 16.21 -18.57 -11.59
C THR A 140 15.60 -19.82 -12.23
N PRO A 141 15.64 -21.02 -11.62
CA PRO A 141 15.04 -22.21 -12.23
C PRO A 141 13.53 -22.09 -12.46
N LEU A 142 12.81 -21.40 -11.56
CA LEU A 142 11.36 -21.20 -11.68
C LEU A 142 10.99 -20.35 -12.90
N PHE A 143 11.84 -19.39 -13.25
CA PHE A 143 11.63 -18.55 -14.44
C PHE A 143 12.12 -19.21 -15.74
N GLU A 144 13.06 -20.15 -15.65
CA GLU A 144 13.56 -20.91 -16.80
C GLU A 144 12.59 -22.03 -17.19
N GLU A 145 11.92 -22.68 -16.22
CA GLU A 145 10.96 -23.74 -16.47
C GLU A 145 9.65 -23.23 -17.09
N ASP A 146 9.21 -22.02 -16.73
CA ASP A 146 7.93 -21.47 -17.19
C ASP A 146 7.96 -20.84 -18.60
N ASN A 147 9.11 -20.82 -19.30
CA ASN A 147 9.23 -20.25 -20.65
C ASN A 147 8.61 -18.83 -20.77
N LEU A 148 8.62 -18.06 -19.68
CA LEU A 148 8.07 -16.70 -19.60
C LEU A 148 8.75 -15.71 -20.55
N GLY A 149 9.84 -16.10 -21.18
CA GLY A 149 10.53 -15.32 -22.21
C GLY A 149 9.71 -15.12 -23.50
N ASN A 150 8.65 -15.93 -23.73
CA ASN A 150 7.83 -15.86 -24.94
C ASN A 150 6.40 -15.33 -24.72
N HIS A 151 6.06 -14.94 -23.49
CA HIS A 151 4.73 -14.43 -23.14
C HIS A 151 4.74 -13.08 -22.42
N LEU A 152 5.82 -12.31 -22.54
CA LEU A 152 5.65 -10.86 -22.39
C LEU A 152 4.84 -10.44 -23.63
N PRO A 153 3.57 -10.00 -23.51
CA PRO A 153 2.85 -9.48 -24.64
C PRO A 153 3.70 -8.34 -25.19
N GLU A 154 4.03 -8.40 -26.50
CA GLU A 154 4.46 -7.21 -27.26
C GLU A 154 3.63 -6.04 -26.75
N ALA A 155 4.27 -4.92 -26.47
CA ALA A 155 3.70 -3.76 -25.80
C ALA A 155 2.20 -3.66 -26.06
N MET A 156 1.39 -3.85 -25.00
CA MET A 156 -0.08 -3.82 -25.11
C MET A 156 -0.48 -2.64 -25.98
N PRO A 157 -1.29 -2.85 -27.05
CA PRO A 157 -1.81 -1.75 -27.85
C PRO A 157 -2.49 -0.75 -26.92
N ASP A 158 -2.33 0.53 -27.18
CA ASP A 158 -2.82 1.63 -26.33
C ASP A 158 -4.32 1.54 -26.01
N GLU A 159 -5.09 0.86 -26.84
CA GLU A 159 -6.53 0.56 -26.63
C GLU A 159 -6.82 -0.33 -25.37
N HIS A 160 -5.85 -1.10 -24.89
CA HIS A 160 -6.01 -1.98 -23.73
C HIS A 160 -5.46 -1.37 -22.43
N ARG A 161 -4.66 -0.31 -22.50
CA ARG A 161 -4.21 0.45 -21.33
C ARG A 161 -5.36 1.12 -20.58
N ALA A 162 -6.45 1.44 -21.27
CA ALA A 162 -7.65 2.02 -20.66
C ALA A 162 -8.55 0.99 -19.97
N ARG A 163 -8.25 -0.32 -20.08
CA ARG A 163 -9.07 -1.43 -19.54
C ARG A 163 -8.40 -2.24 -18.44
N ILE A 164 -7.30 -1.78 -17.85
CA ILE A 164 -6.90 -2.30 -16.56
C ILE A 164 -7.89 -1.71 -15.55
N THR A 165 -9.03 -2.32 -15.52
CA THR A 165 -10.04 -2.10 -14.49
C THR A 165 -9.42 -2.67 -13.22
N PHE A 166 -9.06 -1.78 -12.33
CA PHE A 166 -8.70 -2.11 -10.98
C PHE A 166 -9.95 -2.74 -10.35
N GLY A 167 -10.03 -4.04 -10.34
CA GLY A 167 -11.04 -4.83 -9.65
C GLY A 167 -10.59 -5.11 -8.22
#